data_0290f918612d874373ca45d8bd8440b4
#
_entry.id   0290f918612d874373ca45d8bd8440b4
#
_cell.length_a   1.000
_cell.length_b   1.000
_cell.length_c   1.000
_cell.angle_alpha   90.00
_cell.angle_beta   90.00
_cell.angle_gamma   90.00
#
_symmetry.space_group_name_H-M   'P 1'
#
loop_
_entity.id
_entity.type
_entity.pdbx_description
1 polymer ?
#
loop_
_entity_poly.entity_id
_entity_poly.type
_entity_poly.pdbx_seq_one_letter_code
_entity_poly.pdbx_strand_id
1 'polypeptide(L)'
;MGADPLRQAPPLAIGTTLVPMTELTLENTRTVEVFLHALQDADLDTAGAALADDLVYQNVGLPTIHGRKRAIKLFSSLGGASAFEVKIHRIAADGAAVLTERTDALIFGPLRLQFWVCGVFEVHDGQITLWRDYFDFFDMFKATLRGLAGLAVPSLRASLSPR
;
A
#
# COMPACT_ATOMS: atom_id res chain seq x y z
N MET A 1 -38.55 38.75 32.04
CA MET A 1 -39.21 38.19 30.86
C MET A 1 -38.18 38.23 29.71
N GLY A 2 -37.43 37.17 29.61
CA GLY A 2 -36.30 37.03 28.71
C GLY A 2 -36.74 36.53 27.35
N ALA A 3 -36.22 37.11 26.29
CA ALA A 3 -36.29 36.55 24.93
C ALA A 3 -34.94 35.89 24.64
N ASP A 4 -34.97 34.60 24.44
CA ASP A 4 -33.89 33.77 23.95
C ASP A 4 -33.61 34.05 22.48
N PRO A 5 -32.39 34.42 22.04
CA PRO A 5 -32.05 34.49 20.64
C PRO A 5 -31.11 33.34 20.22
N LEU A 6 -31.54 32.09 20.30
CA LEU A 6 -30.90 31.06 19.49
C LEU A 6 -31.43 31.18 18.06
N ARG A 7 -30.90 32.12 17.31
CA ARG A 7 -31.05 32.18 15.85
C ARG A 7 -30.36 30.97 15.27
N GLN A 8 -31.18 30.00 14.84
CA GLN A 8 -30.75 28.93 13.96
C GLN A 8 -30.19 29.56 12.66
N ALA A 9 -28.92 29.32 12.43
CA ALA A 9 -28.31 29.60 11.14
C ALA A 9 -28.98 28.72 10.06
N PRO A 10 -29.27 29.24 8.88
CA PRO A 10 -29.84 28.42 7.81
C PRO A 10 -28.82 27.37 7.34
N PRO A 11 -29.27 26.18 6.95
CA PRO A 11 -28.39 25.16 6.42
C PRO A 11 -27.81 25.65 5.09
N LEU A 12 -26.49 25.65 4.98
CA LEU A 12 -25.79 25.86 3.71
C LEU A 12 -26.08 24.66 2.82
N ALA A 13 -27.02 24.82 1.91
CA ALA A 13 -27.29 23.87 0.84
C ALA A 13 -26.18 24.02 -0.21
N ILE A 14 -25.13 23.23 -0.08
CA ILE A 14 -24.24 22.89 -1.19
C ILE A 14 -24.43 21.38 -1.40
N GLY A 15 -24.88 21.03 -2.61
CA GLY A 15 -25.16 19.65 -3.01
C GLY A 15 -23.88 18.81 -3.11
N THR A 16 -23.27 18.53 -1.98
CA THR A 16 -22.24 17.51 -1.84
C THR A 16 -22.93 16.35 -1.16
N THR A 17 -23.13 15.25 -1.87
CA THR A 17 -23.53 13.98 -1.28
C THR A 17 -22.45 13.62 -0.27
N LEU A 18 -22.75 13.78 1.02
CA LEU A 18 -21.86 13.36 2.10
C LEU A 18 -21.79 11.82 2.04
N VAL A 19 -20.71 11.29 1.46
CA VAL A 19 -20.40 9.86 1.56
C VAL A 19 -20.21 9.56 3.06
N PRO A 20 -20.93 8.60 3.61
CA PRO A 20 -20.76 8.23 5.02
C PRO A 20 -19.29 7.87 5.27
N MET A 21 -18.70 8.32 6.38
CA MET A 21 -17.31 8.02 6.76
C MET A 21 -16.98 6.52 6.63
N THR A 22 -17.93 5.65 6.92
CA THR A 22 -17.78 4.19 6.77
C THR A 22 -17.60 3.76 5.31
N GLU A 23 -18.33 4.36 4.38
CA GLU A 23 -18.26 4.03 2.96
C GLU A 23 -16.92 4.49 2.37
N LEU A 24 -16.50 5.72 2.65
CA LEU A 24 -15.18 6.24 2.25
C LEU A 24 -14.03 5.38 2.79
N THR A 25 -14.12 4.94 4.04
CA THR A 25 -13.14 4.07 4.69
C THR A 25 -13.03 2.73 3.96
N LEU A 26 -14.15 2.14 3.56
CA LEU A 26 -14.18 0.89 2.81
C LEU A 26 -13.62 1.04 1.39
N GLU A 27 -13.97 2.14 0.71
CA GLU A 27 -13.45 2.43 -0.62
C GLU A 27 -11.94 2.64 -0.61
N ASN A 28 -11.41 3.42 0.35
CA ASN A 28 -9.98 3.65 0.50
C ASN A 28 -9.21 2.36 0.81
N THR A 29 -9.74 1.53 1.70
CA THR A 29 -9.19 0.20 1.99
C THR A 29 -9.11 -0.64 0.71
N ARG A 30 -10.20 -0.68 -0.06
CA ARG A 30 -10.27 -1.44 -1.32
C ARG A 30 -9.27 -0.92 -2.35
N THR A 31 -9.10 0.41 -2.47
CA THR A 31 -8.12 1.02 -3.38
C THR A 31 -6.71 0.49 -3.09
N VAL A 32 -6.32 0.42 -1.81
CA VAL A 32 -5.01 -0.08 -1.40
C VAL A 32 -4.89 -1.60 -1.64
N GLU A 33 -5.92 -2.39 -1.35
CA GLU A 33 -5.92 -3.82 -1.63
C GLU A 33 -5.78 -4.11 -3.12
N VAL A 34 -6.56 -3.44 -3.96
CA VAL A 34 -6.49 -3.58 -5.43
C VAL A 34 -5.10 -3.22 -5.93
N PHE A 35 -4.53 -2.11 -5.45
CA PHE A 35 -3.18 -1.69 -5.80
C PHE A 35 -2.12 -2.74 -5.48
N LEU A 36 -2.12 -3.26 -4.24
CA LEU A 36 -1.13 -4.25 -3.80
C LEU A 36 -1.25 -5.57 -4.57
N HIS A 37 -2.48 -6.02 -4.83
CA HIS A 37 -2.70 -7.23 -5.63
C HIS A 37 -2.35 -7.03 -7.11
N ALA A 38 -2.63 -5.85 -7.67
CA ALA A 38 -2.21 -5.52 -9.04
C ALA A 38 -0.69 -5.55 -9.20
N LEU A 39 0.06 -5.07 -8.20
CA LEU A 39 1.53 -5.21 -8.19
C LEU A 39 1.97 -6.67 -8.16
N GLN A 40 1.34 -7.52 -7.35
CA GLN A 40 1.61 -8.96 -7.29
C GLN A 40 1.33 -9.65 -8.63
N ASP A 41 0.24 -9.28 -9.27
CA ASP A 41 -0.19 -9.88 -10.54
C ASP A 41 0.56 -9.28 -11.75
N ALA A 42 1.49 -8.33 -11.49
CA ALA A 42 2.22 -7.54 -12.49
C ALA A 42 1.29 -6.77 -13.44
N ASP A 43 0.07 -6.49 -13.01
CA ASP A 43 -0.88 -5.60 -13.70
C ASP A 43 -0.52 -4.14 -13.37
N LEU A 44 0.52 -3.65 -14.07
CA LEU A 44 1.04 -2.30 -13.85
C LEU A 44 0.09 -1.20 -14.34
N ASP A 45 -0.85 -1.52 -15.20
CA ASP A 45 -1.88 -0.58 -15.66
C ASP A 45 -2.89 -0.33 -14.53
N THR A 46 -3.43 -1.37 -13.91
CA THR A 46 -4.31 -1.26 -12.74
C THR A 46 -3.58 -0.66 -11.56
N ALA A 47 -2.34 -1.10 -11.27
CA ALA A 47 -1.53 -0.50 -10.20
C ALA A 47 -1.29 1.00 -10.45
N GLY A 48 -0.96 1.38 -11.67
CA GLY A 48 -0.73 2.77 -12.06
C GLY A 48 -2.00 3.63 -11.97
N ALA A 49 -3.16 3.10 -12.32
CA ALA A 49 -4.43 3.80 -12.23
C ALA A 49 -4.82 4.12 -10.76
N ALA A 50 -4.41 3.27 -9.81
CA ALA A 50 -4.65 3.49 -8.39
C ALA A 50 -3.74 4.56 -7.76
N LEU A 51 -2.68 5.01 -8.46
CA LEU A 51 -1.72 6.00 -7.97
C LEU A 51 -2.02 7.39 -8.52
N ALA A 52 -1.90 8.43 -7.69
CA ALA A 52 -1.94 9.82 -8.13
C ALA A 52 -0.69 10.20 -8.93
N ASP A 53 -0.81 11.17 -9.85
CA ASP A 53 0.31 11.62 -10.68
C ASP A 53 1.47 12.18 -9.85
N ASP A 54 1.17 12.84 -8.73
CA ASP A 54 2.09 13.45 -7.78
C ASP A 54 2.45 12.53 -6.60
N LEU A 55 2.22 11.24 -6.72
CA LEU A 55 2.53 10.23 -5.70
C LEU A 55 3.86 10.50 -5.00
N VAL A 56 3.85 10.38 -3.67
CA VAL A 56 5.05 10.29 -2.83
C VAL A 56 5.20 8.84 -2.39
N TYR A 57 6.21 8.14 -2.91
CA TYR A 57 6.54 6.77 -2.50
C TYR A 57 7.83 6.76 -1.68
N GLN A 58 7.75 6.27 -0.46
CA GLN A 58 8.85 6.23 0.49
C GLN A 58 8.99 4.87 1.15
N ASN A 59 10.14 4.24 0.99
CA ASN A 59 10.61 3.22 1.90
C ASN A 59 11.45 3.92 2.98
N VAL A 60 11.01 3.86 4.24
CA VAL A 60 11.68 4.59 5.33
C VAL A 60 13.15 4.16 5.44
N GLY A 61 14.05 5.14 5.44
CA GLY A 61 15.49 4.90 5.40
C GLY A 61 16.11 4.86 3.99
N LEU A 62 15.30 4.90 2.92
CA LEU A 62 15.75 4.99 1.53
C LEU A 62 15.30 6.31 0.88
N PRO A 63 15.90 6.69 -0.27
CA PRO A 63 15.48 7.87 -1.00
C PRO A 63 14.02 7.82 -1.43
N THR A 64 13.31 8.93 -1.28
CA THR A 64 11.90 9.07 -1.69
C THR A 64 11.78 9.15 -3.21
N ILE A 65 10.78 8.46 -3.75
CA ILE A 65 10.42 8.48 -5.17
C ILE A 65 9.19 9.37 -5.34
N HIS A 66 9.28 10.35 -6.23
CA HIS A 66 8.18 11.27 -6.55
C HIS A 66 7.60 10.97 -7.92
N GLY A 67 6.28 10.85 -7.98
CA GLY A 67 5.50 10.67 -9.19
C GLY A 67 5.24 9.22 -9.57
N ARG A 68 3.99 8.96 -9.98
CA ARG A 68 3.47 7.65 -10.41
C ARG A 68 4.37 6.97 -11.44
N LYS A 69 4.79 7.70 -12.48
CA LYS A 69 5.60 7.12 -13.57
C LYS A 69 6.91 6.52 -13.09
N ARG A 70 7.56 7.15 -12.11
CA ARG A 70 8.83 6.64 -11.54
C ARG A 70 8.60 5.42 -10.66
N ALA A 71 7.54 5.42 -9.87
CA ALA A 71 7.16 4.28 -9.04
C ALA A 71 6.84 3.05 -9.92
N ILE A 72 5.99 3.19 -10.92
CA ILE A 72 5.65 2.11 -11.85
C ILE A 72 6.89 1.62 -12.62
N LYS A 73 7.77 2.52 -13.07
CA LYS A 73 9.03 2.14 -13.71
C LYS A 73 9.92 1.30 -12.81
N LEU A 74 9.98 1.60 -11.50
CA LEU A 74 10.72 0.78 -10.55
C LEU A 74 10.17 -0.65 -10.55
N PHE A 75 8.85 -0.83 -10.39
CA PHE A 75 8.23 -2.15 -10.37
C PHE A 75 8.38 -2.89 -11.71
N SER A 76 8.26 -2.21 -12.83
CA SER A 76 8.50 -2.81 -14.15
C SER A 76 9.93 -3.33 -14.32
N SER A 77 10.90 -2.72 -13.63
CA SER A 77 12.32 -3.13 -13.69
C SER A 77 12.65 -4.35 -12.83
N LEU A 78 11.78 -4.74 -11.90
CA LEU A 78 11.99 -5.90 -11.02
C LEU A 78 11.82 -7.26 -11.71
N GLY A 79 11.32 -7.30 -12.95
CA GLY A 79 11.39 -8.53 -13.76
C GLY A 79 10.07 -9.26 -14.01
N GLY A 80 8.94 -8.56 -14.13
CA GLY A 80 7.68 -9.13 -14.64
C GLY A 80 6.85 -9.88 -13.59
N ALA A 81 5.92 -10.70 -14.07
CA ALA A 81 5.02 -11.49 -13.22
C ALA A 81 5.81 -12.38 -12.25
N SER A 82 5.41 -12.38 -10.99
CA SER A 82 6.05 -13.12 -9.89
C SER A 82 7.28 -12.45 -9.25
N ALA A 83 7.64 -11.21 -9.62
CA ALA A 83 8.73 -10.48 -8.95
C ALA A 83 8.35 -9.95 -7.55
N PHE A 84 7.06 -9.84 -7.28
CA PHE A 84 6.50 -9.35 -6.01
C PHE A 84 5.32 -10.20 -5.58
N GLU A 85 5.30 -10.60 -4.31
CA GLU A 85 4.15 -11.22 -3.67
C GLU A 85 3.82 -10.47 -2.39
N VAL A 86 2.54 -10.40 -2.06
CA VAL A 86 2.04 -9.73 -0.86
C VAL A 86 1.03 -10.62 -0.12
N LYS A 87 1.14 -10.65 1.22
CA LYS A 87 0.12 -11.19 2.10
C LYS A 87 -0.28 -10.14 3.12
N ILE A 88 -1.47 -9.59 2.96
CA ILE A 88 -2.05 -8.64 3.90
C ILE A 88 -2.59 -9.42 5.10
N HIS A 89 -2.10 -9.11 6.30
CA HIS A 89 -2.55 -9.71 7.56
C HIS A 89 -3.66 -8.87 8.18
N ARG A 90 -3.50 -7.55 8.14
CA ARG A 90 -4.46 -6.57 8.64
C ARG A 90 -4.44 -5.34 7.75
N ILE A 91 -5.62 -4.76 7.57
CA ILE A 91 -5.80 -3.47 6.92
C ILE A 91 -6.87 -2.69 7.69
N ALA A 92 -6.62 -1.42 7.91
CA ALA A 92 -7.56 -0.54 8.58
C ALA A 92 -7.44 0.86 7.98
N ALA A 93 -8.54 1.61 7.97
CA ALA A 93 -8.52 2.99 7.50
C ALA A 93 -9.16 3.92 8.53
N ASP A 94 -8.64 5.16 8.56
CA ASP A 94 -9.20 6.30 9.28
C ASP A 94 -9.21 7.50 8.33
N GLY A 95 -10.39 7.80 7.80
CA GLY A 95 -10.54 8.80 6.73
C GLY A 95 -9.71 8.45 5.50
N ALA A 96 -8.79 9.35 5.12
CA ALA A 96 -7.89 9.16 3.98
C ALA A 96 -6.72 8.20 4.27
N ALA A 97 -6.37 8.01 5.54
CA ALA A 97 -5.25 7.17 5.94
C ALA A 97 -5.62 5.69 5.96
N VAL A 98 -4.85 4.86 5.28
CA VAL A 98 -4.97 3.40 5.28
C VAL A 98 -3.69 2.78 5.80
N LEU A 99 -3.82 1.92 6.79
CA LEU A 99 -2.71 1.22 7.43
C LEU A 99 -2.76 -0.26 7.07
N THR A 100 -1.62 -0.83 6.73
CA THR A 100 -1.48 -2.26 6.44
C THR A 100 -0.41 -2.90 7.28
N GLU A 101 -0.67 -4.11 7.73
CA GLU A 101 0.31 -5.05 8.26
C GLU A 101 0.39 -6.22 7.27
N ARG A 102 1.56 -6.44 6.67
CA ARG A 102 1.70 -7.42 5.59
C ARG A 102 3.05 -8.09 5.58
N THR A 103 3.16 -9.19 4.88
CA THR A 103 4.43 -9.80 4.48
C THR A 103 4.59 -9.63 2.99
N ASP A 104 5.70 -9.02 2.59
CA ASP A 104 6.09 -8.85 1.20
C ASP A 104 7.20 -9.84 0.84
N ALA A 105 7.23 -10.28 -0.41
CA ALA A 105 8.34 -11.05 -0.95
C ALA A 105 8.78 -10.45 -2.29
N LEU A 106 10.08 -10.13 -2.39
CA LEU A 106 10.74 -9.79 -3.65
C LEU A 106 11.40 -11.04 -4.22
N ILE A 107 11.16 -11.32 -5.49
CA ILE A 107 11.62 -12.53 -6.16
C ILE A 107 12.50 -12.16 -7.35
N PHE A 108 13.75 -12.60 -7.30
CA PHE A 108 14.76 -12.38 -8.34
C PHE A 108 15.26 -13.72 -8.85
N GLY A 109 14.56 -14.29 -9.83
CA GLY A 109 14.81 -15.66 -10.29
C GLY A 109 14.66 -16.67 -9.13
N PRO A 110 15.71 -17.42 -8.77
CA PRO A 110 15.63 -18.39 -7.67
C PRO A 110 15.72 -17.77 -6.27
N LEU A 111 16.12 -16.49 -6.16
CA LEU A 111 16.27 -15.77 -4.90
C LEU A 111 14.93 -15.18 -4.46
N ARG A 112 14.52 -15.50 -3.22
CA ARG A 112 13.30 -14.97 -2.59
C ARG A 112 13.65 -14.26 -1.29
N LEU A 113 13.34 -12.98 -1.23
CA LEU A 113 13.51 -12.13 -0.05
C LEU A 113 12.13 -11.85 0.54
N GLN A 114 11.82 -12.47 1.66
CA GLN A 114 10.52 -12.33 2.34
C GLN A 114 10.72 -11.64 3.68
N PHE A 115 10.01 -10.55 3.91
CA PHE A 115 10.13 -9.70 5.09
C PHE A 115 8.78 -9.06 5.46
N TRP A 116 8.72 -8.60 6.70
CA TRP A 116 7.54 -7.95 7.26
C TRP A 116 7.53 -6.46 6.92
N VAL A 117 6.33 -5.91 6.65
CA VAL A 117 6.13 -4.51 6.29
C VAL A 117 4.89 -3.95 6.99
N CYS A 118 5.03 -2.76 7.58
CA CYS A 118 3.90 -1.91 7.92
C CYS A 118 3.81 -0.79 6.89
N GLY A 119 2.69 -0.70 6.18
CA GLY A 119 2.46 0.34 5.17
C GLY A 119 1.49 1.41 5.65
N VAL A 120 1.78 2.65 5.31
CA VAL A 120 0.89 3.80 5.47
C VAL A 120 0.59 4.36 4.08
N PHE A 121 -0.69 4.46 3.75
CA PHE A 121 -1.16 5.05 2.50
C PHE A 121 -2.06 6.24 2.82
N GLU A 122 -2.06 7.25 1.96
CA GLU A 122 -3.10 8.27 1.92
C GLU A 122 -3.84 8.17 0.60
N VAL A 123 -5.15 8.10 0.67
CA VAL A 123 -6.03 7.96 -0.49
C VAL A 123 -6.92 9.18 -0.57
N HIS A 124 -6.82 9.91 -1.68
CA HIS A 124 -7.64 11.08 -1.99
C HIS A 124 -8.25 10.90 -3.38
N ASP A 125 -9.53 11.15 -3.49
CA ASP A 125 -10.29 11.03 -4.76
C ASP A 125 -10.11 9.67 -5.45
N GLY A 126 -10.04 8.60 -4.64
CA GLY A 126 -9.86 7.23 -5.12
C GLY A 126 -8.44 6.88 -5.58
N GLN A 127 -7.46 7.77 -5.39
CA GLN A 127 -6.07 7.54 -5.77
C GLN A 127 -5.12 7.66 -4.56
N ILE A 128 -4.08 6.84 -4.55
CA ILE A 128 -3.03 6.85 -3.53
C ILE A 128 -2.08 8.02 -3.82
N THR A 129 -2.04 9.00 -2.93
CA THR A 129 -1.16 10.17 -2.99
C THR A 129 0.13 9.97 -2.18
N LEU A 130 0.06 9.17 -1.12
CA LEU A 130 1.20 8.75 -0.31
C LEU A 130 1.22 7.23 -0.21
N TRP A 131 2.38 6.64 -0.41
CA TRP A 131 2.71 5.26 -0.07
C TRP A 131 4.00 5.24 0.71
N ARG A 132 3.93 4.88 1.98
CA ARG A 132 5.10 4.82 2.86
C ARG A 132 5.17 3.47 3.52
N ASP A 133 6.31 2.78 3.35
CA ASP A 133 6.58 1.49 3.92
C ASP A 133 7.64 1.57 5.01
N TYR A 134 7.35 0.91 6.13
CA TYR A 134 8.24 0.71 7.26
C TYR A 134 8.60 -0.77 7.33
N PHE A 135 9.89 -1.07 7.28
CA PHE A 135 10.41 -2.41 7.47
C PHE A 135 11.73 -2.35 8.23
N ASP A 136 12.06 -3.45 8.91
CA ASP A 136 13.29 -3.57 9.68
C ASP A 136 14.44 -4.01 8.77
N PHE A 137 15.50 -3.19 8.66
CA PHE A 137 16.67 -3.52 7.85
C PHE A 137 17.39 -4.77 8.33
N PHE A 138 17.37 -5.06 9.64
CA PHE A 138 17.95 -6.29 10.17
C PHE A 138 17.12 -7.51 9.77
N ASP A 139 15.80 -7.39 9.76
CA ASP A 139 14.93 -8.46 9.25
C ASP A 139 15.13 -8.68 7.75
N MET A 140 15.29 -7.62 6.99
CA MET A 140 15.65 -7.72 5.56
C MET A 140 17.02 -8.37 5.35
N PHE A 141 18.02 -8.07 6.19
CA PHE A 141 19.32 -8.74 6.16
C PHE A 141 19.18 -10.26 6.43
N LYS A 142 18.44 -10.64 7.47
CA LYS A 142 18.14 -12.07 7.75
C LYS A 142 17.39 -12.73 6.59
N ALA A 143 16.43 -12.04 5.99
CA ALA A 143 15.69 -12.53 4.82
C ALA A 143 16.62 -12.78 3.64
N THR A 144 17.61 -11.88 3.42
CA THR A 144 18.63 -12.04 2.38
C THR A 144 19.50 -13.28 2.63
N LEU A 145 20.01 -13.45 3.86
CA LEU A 145 20.79 -14.63 4.23
C LEU A 145 19.99 -15.93 4.04
N ARG A 146 18.74 -15.94 4.47
CA ARG A 146 17.83 -17.09 4.29
C ARG A 146 17.57 -17.36 2.82
N GLY A 147 17.35 -16.32 2.01
CA GLY A 147 17.16 -16.44 0.57
C GLY A 147 18.38 -17.05 -0.13
N LEU A 148 19.59 -16.62 0.23
CA LEU A 148 20.84 -17.18 -0.28
C LEU A 148 21.03 -18.64 0.16
N ALA A 149 20.78 -18.94 1.43
CA ALA A 149 20.84 -20.31 1.94
C ALA A 149 19.82 -21.22 1.22
N GLY A 150 18.63 -20.71 0.92
CA GLY A 150 17.59 -21.41 0.16
C GLY A 150 17.97 -21.74 -1.29
N LEU A 151 19.00 -21.11 -1.86
CA LEU A 151 19.53 -21.50 -3.17
C LEU A 151 20.25 -22.86 -3.09
N ALA A 152 21.01 -23.09 -1.99
CA ALA A 152 21.72 -24.33 -1.76
C ALA A 152 20.84 -25.42 -1.09
N VAL A 153 19.92 -24.99 -0.23
CA VAL A 153 19.04 -25.89 0.56
C VAL A 153 17.59 -25.50 0.33
N PRO A 154 16.88 -26.13 -0.64
CA PRO A 154 15.51 -25.74 -1.01
C PRO A 154 14.49 -25.75 0.14
N SER A 155 14.67 -26.57 1.16
CA SER A 155 13.81 -26.64 2.35
C SER A 155 13.84 -25.36 3.21
N LEU A 156 14.85 -24.50 3.04
CA LEU A 156 14.97 -23.22 3.74
C LEU A 156 14.26 -22.06 3.02
N ARG A 157 13.72 -22.31 1.82
CA ARG A 157 13.00 -21.27 1.07
C ARG A 157 11.76 -20.84 1.83
N ALA A 158 11.63 -19.54 2.04
CA ALA A 158 10.41 -18.98 2.58
C ALA A 158 9.27 -19.11 1.55
N SER A 159 8.05 -19.33 2.04
CA SER A 159 6.84 -19.29 1.22
C SER A 159 5.76 -18.52 1.97
N LEU A 160 4.92 -17.77 1.25
CA LEU A 160 3.68 -17.26 1.81
C LEU A 160 2.70 -18.44 1.86
N SER A 161 2.08 -18.66 3.02
CA SER A 161 1.01 -19.67 3.11
C SER A 161 -0.11 -19.29 2.14
N PRO A 162 -0.70 -20.26 1.41
CA PRO A 162 -1.85 -19.96 0.55
C PRO A 162 -2.97 -19.30 1.36
N ARG A 163 -3.78 -18.50 0.68
CA ARG A 163 -4.96 -17.79 1.23
C ARG A 163 -5.99 -18.78 1.72
#